data_a89c5665f0b70fcd9019327b693fcace
#
_entry.id   a89c5665f0b70fcd9019327b693fcace
#
_cell.length_a   1.000
_cell.length_b   1.000
_cell.length_c   1.000
_cell.angle_alpha   90.00
_cell.angle_beta   90.00
_cell.angle_gamma   90.00
#
_symmetry.space_group_name_H-M   'P 1'
#
loop_
_entity.id
_entity.type
_entity.pdbx_description
1 polymer ?
#
loop_
_entity_poly.entity_id
_entity_poly.type
_entity_poly.pdbx_seq_one_letter_code
_entity_poly.pdbx_strand_id
1 'polypeptide(L)'
;MNTEKYIVSFNVAGWNWRITQEPWKDRLERACDCIKKEAPDAWLVGLSEVIPGKDDKYLDVIREEFPNYVLVVPKAYECNYRSAINVLLISKEGYHGHDTRVLGSLADSLLYNYIGVNTDYGYFRVLNVHIPQNYNEGKPEWYQKQRKDLRAVYERSIYEECMVYKREPDILFICMGDLNSFSESSFIEKLSGRVEPVLFNATRPNDRDLPTWKNPECKSSHIDYIFYSMGSMSAPAIEVYCNDIIDRPIWEKVSDHAIIRGKIKTKIID
;
A
#
# COMPACT_ATOMS: atom_id res chain seq x y z
N MET A 1 24.18 13.51 -6.27
CA MET A 1 23.42 14.10 -5.14
C MET A 1 22.51 13.03 -4.56
N ASN A 2 22.56 12.81 -3.24
CA ASN A 2 21.57 11.91 -2.60
C ASN A 2 20.26 12.69 -2.43
N THR A 3 19.21 12.35 -3.15
CA THR A 3 17.89 12.92 -2.95
C THR A 3 17.08 11.99 -2.05
N GLU A 4 16.59 12.50 -0.93
CA GLU A 4 15.60 11.79 -0.12
C GLU A 4 14.26 11.90 -0.81
N LYS A 5 13.55 10.76 -0.92
CA LYS A 5 12.19 10.68 -1.45
C LYS A 5 11.32 9.85 -0.50
N TYR A 6 10.03 9.83 -0.76
CA TYR A 6 9.08 9.10 0.07
C TYR A 6 8.38 7.99 -0.71
N ILE A 7 8.10 6.90 0.00
CA ILE A 7 7.09 5.90 -0.36
C ILE A 7 5.92 6.10 0.59
N VAL A 8 4.71 6.13 0.06
CA VAL A 8 3.49 6.35 0.83
C VAL A 8 2.54 5.17 0.68
N SER A 9 2.00 4.70 1.79
CA SER A 9 0.87 3.76 1.83
C SER A 9 -0.28 4.42 2.59
N PHE A 10 -1.48 4.43 1.99
CA PHE A 10 -2.64 5.08 2.59
C PHE A 10 -3.95 4.39 2.19
N ASN A 11 -4.69 3.89 3.17
CA ASN A 11 -6.07 3.48 2.97
C ASN A 11 -6.98 4.72 3.07
N VAL A 12 -7.61 5.11 1.97
CA VAL A 12 -8.46 6.31 1.89
C VAL A 12 -9.90 6.08 2.37
N ALA A 13 -10.19 4.86 2.84
CA ALA A 13 -11.48 4.47 3.42
C ALA A 13 -12.69 4.86 2.54
N GLY A 14 -12.61 4.52 1.25
CA GLY A 14 -13.63 4.91 0.26
C GLY A 14 -15.06 4.49 0.62
N TRP A 15 -15.19 3.32 1.28
CA TRP A 15 -16.49 2.80 1.73
C TRP A 15 -16.96 3.35 3.08
N ASN A 16 -16.13 4.08 3.81
CA ASN A 16 -16.45 4.50 5.16
C ASN A 16 -17.22 5.84 5.19
N TRP A 17 -18.47 5.83 4.74
CA TRP A 17 -19.37 6.97 4.83
C TRP A 17 -19.62 7.46 6.28
N ARG A 18 -19.26 6.64 7.30
CA ARG A 18 -19.40 6.99 8.72
C ARG A 18 -18.36 7.97 9.22
N ILE A 19 -17.24 8.12 8.50
CA ILE A 19 -16.18 9.08 8.87
C ILE A 19 -16.69 10.50 8.73
N THR A 20 -17.42 10.77 7.65
CA THR A 20 -18.02 12.07 7.35
C THR A 20 -19.22 11.89 6.43
N GLN A 21 -20.20 12.79 6.51
CA GLN A 21 -21.32 12.84 5.58
C GLN A 21 -20.98 13.55 4.27
N GLU A 22 -19.73 13.93 4.07
CA GLU A 22 -19.30 14.65 2.90
C GLU A 22 -19.30 13.79 1.64
N PRO A 23 -19.45 14.41 0.46
CA PRO A 23 -19.28 13.75 -0.82
C PRO A 23 -17.89 13.09 -0.92
N TRP A 24 -17.86 11.90 -1.54
CA TRP A 24 -16.59 11.16 -1.72
C TRP A 24 -15.52 11.97 -2.45
N LYS A 25 -15.92 12.78 -3.43
CA LYS A 25 -15.00 13.66 -4.17
C LYS A 25 -14.22 14.57 -3.24
N ASP A 26 -14.91 15.34 -2.39
CA ASP A 26 -14.29 16.34 -1.51
C ASP A 26 -13.35 15.68 -0.49
N ARG A 27 -13.72 14.47 -0.02
CA ARG A 27 -12.89 13.70 0.87
C ARG A 27 -11.64 13.15 0.16
N LEU A 28 -11.78 12.70 -1.09
CA LEU A 28 -10.66 12.23 -1.90
C LEU A 28 -9.68 13.36 -2.21
N GLU A 29 -10.14 14.53 -2.57
CA GLU A 29 -9.32 15.74 -2.77
C GLU A 29 -8.52 16.07 -1.51
N ARG A 30 -9.14 16.05 -0.33
CA ARG A 30 -8.41 16.24 0.93
C ARG A 30 -7.41 15.13 1.23
N ALA A 31 -7.72 13.88 0.88
CA ALA A 31 -6.76 12.78 1.00
C ALA A 31 -5.51 13.05 0.13
N CYS A 32 -5.71 13.50 -1.10
CA CYS A 32 -4.62 13.91 -1.98
C CYS A 32 -3.82 15.08 -1.40
N ASP A 33 -4.50 16.08 -0.82
CA ASP A 33 -3.84 17.21 -0.15
C ASP A 33 -3.03 16.80 1.08
N CYS A 34 -3.52 15.84 1.86
CA CYS A 34 -2.75 15.26 2.96
C CYS A 34 -1.44 14.65 2.45
N ILE A 35 -1.51 13.83 1.38
CA ILE A 35 -0.32 13.21 0.79
C ILE A 35 0.67 14.28 0.31
N LYS A 36 0.20 15.27 -0.46
CA LYS A 36 1.06 16.34 -0.98
C LYS A 36 1.76 17.15 0.12
N LYS A 37 1.09 17.37 1.25
CA LYS A 37 1.68 18.09 2.40
C LYS A 37 2.68 17.25 3.17
N GLU A 38 2.36 15.98 3.40
CA GLU A 38 3.15 15.11 4.25
C GLU A 38 4.30 14.40 3.51
N ALA A 39 4.18 14.27 2.19
CA ALA A 39 5.16 13.64 1.33
C ALA A 39 5.23 14.35 -0.04
N PRO A 40 5.67 15.62 -0.10
CA PRO A 40 5.65 16.42 -1.34
C PRO A 40 6.47 15.78 -2.47
N ASP A 41 7.54 15.06 -2.13
CA ASP A 41 8.45 14.39 -3.06
C ASP A 41 8.22 12.87 -3.07
N ALA A 42 6.97 12.44 -2.89
CA ALA A 42 6.65 11.03 -2.94
C ALA A 42 7.03 10.45 -4.31
N TRP A 43 7.84 9.40 -4.29
CA TRP A 43 8.22 8.69 -5.49
C TRP A 43 7.20 7.62 -5.86
N LEU A 44 6.56 7.04 -4.83
CA LEU A 44 5.59 5.97 -4.93
C LEU A 44 4.46 6.20 -3.92
N VAL A 45 3.20 6.14 -4.36
CA VAL A 45 2.03 6.25 -3.48
C VAL A 45 1.08 5.11 -3.76
N GLY A 46 0.88 4.22 -2.79
CA GLY A 46 -0.13 3.17 -2.81
C GLY A 46 -1.39 3.60 -2.06
N LEU A 47 -2.51 3.61 -2.76
CA LEU A 47 -3.82 3.90 -2.17
C LEU A 47 -4.66 2.64 -2.13
N SER A 48 -5.30 2.38 -1.00
CA SER A 48 -6.30 1.33 -0.83
C SER A 48 -7.70 1.92 -0.68
N GLU A 49 -8.71 1.13 -1.02
CA GLU A 49 -10.13 1.51 -0.95
C GLU A 49 -10.53 2.74 -1.78
N VAL A 50 -9.90 2.95 -2.91
CA VAL A 50 -10.33 3.99 -3.86
C VAL A 50 -11.60 3.53 -4.57
N ILE A 51 -12.67 4.33 -4.51
CA ILE A 51 -13.88 4.11 -5.30
C ILE A 51 -13.74 4.88 -6.62
N PRO A 52 -13.67 4.20 -7.78
CA PRO A 52 -13.42 4.89 -9.06
C PRO A 52 -14.61 5.78 -9.49
N GLY A 53 -15.82 5.41 -9.08
CA GLY A 53 -17.05 6.08 -9.54
C GLY A 53 -17.46 5.67 -10.94
N LYS A 54 -18.63 6.15 -11.36
CA LYS A 54 -19.11 5.92 -12.72
C LYS A 54 -18.19 6.64 -13.71
N ASP A 55 -17.82 5.94 -14.80
CA ASP A 55 -16.96 6.48 -15.86
C ASP A 55 -15.61 7.03 -15.33
N ASP A 56 -15.09 6.40 -14.27
CA ASP A 56 -13.78 6.69 -13.66
C ASP A 56 -13.59 8.11 -13.10
N LYS A 57 -14.69 8.86 -12.92
CA LYS A 57 -14.65 10.28 -12.54
C LYS A 57 -13.81 10.61 -11.30
N TYR A 58 -13.62 9.63 -10.39
CA TYR A 58 -12.78 9.83 -9.19
C TYR A 58 -11.33 9.43 -9.41
N LEU A 59 -11.05 8.59 -10.42
CA LEU A 59 -9.69 8.39 -10.89
C LEU A 59 -9.17 9.64 -11.62
N ASP A 60 -10.06 10.37 -12.30
CA ASP A 60 -9.71 11.64 -12.92
C ASP A 60 -9.32 12.69 -11.88
N VAL A 61 -10.04 12.76 -10.75
CA VAL A 61 -9.61 13.60 -9.61
C VAL A 61 -8.18 13.26 -9.18
N ILE A 62 -7.85 11.98 -9.04
CA ILE A 62 -6.47 11.58 -8.68
C ILE A 62 -5.47 12.01 -9.76
N ARG A 63 -5.80 11.86 -11.05
CA ARG A 63 -4.94 12.30 -12.16
C ARG A 63 -4.70 13.80 -12.17
N GLU A 64 -5.75 14.58 -11.88
CA GLU A 64 -5.67 16.04 -11.79
C GLU A 64 -4.83 16.50 -10.60
N GLU A 65 -4.97 15.84 -9.45
CA GLU A 65 -4.21 16.14 -8.23
C GLU A 65 -2.73 15.73 -8.30
N PHE A 66 -2.42 14.71 -9.12
CA PHE A 66 -1.07 14.16 -9.31
C PHE A 66 -0.66 14.13 -10.80
N PRO A 67 -0.56 15.29 -11.49
CA PRO A 67 -0.29 15.32 -12.94
C PRO A 67 1.10 14.79 -13.31
N ASN A 68 2.03 14.82 -12.36
CA ASN A 68 3.40 14.33 -12.53
C ASN A 68 3.57 12.84 -12.15
N TYR A 69 2.45 12.10 -12.03
CA TYR A 69 2.49 10.68 -11.72
C TYR A 69 1.83 9.84 -12.82
N VAL A 70 2.27 8.59 -12.92
CA VAL A 70 1.59 7.55 -13.65
C VAL A 70 0.63 6.87 -12.69
N LEU A 71 -0.66 6.86 -13.02
CA LEU A 71 -1.68 6.14 -12.26
C LEU A 71 -1.81 4.71 -12.80
N VAL A 72 -1.57 3.73 -11.93
CA VAL A 72 -1.73 2.30 -12.23
C VAL A 72 -2.92 1.76 -11.46
N VAL A 73 -3.83 1.10 -12.17
CA VAL A 73 -4.99 0.39 -11.62
C VAL A 73 -4.74 -1.13 -11.62
N PRO A 74 -5.51 -1.94 -10.86
CA PRO A 74 -5.37 -3.39 -10.88
C PRO A 74 -5.53 -3.96 -12.29
N LYS A 75 -4.81 -5.04 -12.60
CA LYS A 75 -4.90 -5.71 -13.91
C LYS A 75 -6.33 -6.16 -14.25
N ALA A 76 -7.09 -6.56 -13.24
CA ALA A 76 -8.49 -7.00 -13.38
C ALA A 76 -9.49 -5.83 -13.45
N TYR A 77 -9.02 -4.59 -13.40
CA TYR A 77 -9.91 -3.43 -13.40
C TYR A 77 -10.49 -3.20 -14.79
N GLU A 78 -11.81 -3.09 -14.83
CA GLU A 78 -12.58 -2.65 -16.00
C GLU A 78 -13.28 -1.33 -15.67
N CYS A 79 -13.33 -0.41 -16.62
CA CYS A 79 -14.05 0.87 -16.48
C CYS A 79 -15.49 0.65 -15.99
N ASN A 80 -16.01 1.58 -15.20
CA ASN A 80 -17.35 1.55 -14.59
C ASN A 80 -17.51 0.61 -13.38
N TYR A 81 -16.43 0.11 -12.82
CA TYR A 81 -16.49 -0.69 -11.60
C TYR A 81 -16.95 0.15 -10.40
N ARG A 82 -17.89 -0.42 -9.60
CA ARG A 82 -18.42 0.24 -8.39
C ARG A 82 -17.70 -0.19 -7.11
N SER A 83 -16.87 -1.20 -7.20
CA SER A 83 -16.11 -1.72 -6.05
C SER A 83 -14.91 -0.84 -5.75
N ALA A 84 -14.50 -0.82 -4.50
CA ALA A 84 -13.22 -0.22 -4.14
C ALA A 84 -12.06 -1.00 -4.78
N ILE A 85 -11.05 -0.25 -5.21
CA ILE A 85 -9.84 -0.79 -5.83
C ILE A 85 -8.61 -0.26 -5.13
N ASN A 86 -7.50 -0.92 -5.32
CA ASN A 86 -6.20 -0.35 -5.01
C ASN A 86 -5.68 0.41 -6.24
N VAL A 87 -5.00 1.51 -6.00
CA VAL A 87 -4.28 2.22 -7.07
C VAL A 87 -2.85 2.52 -6.64
N LEU A 88 -1.97 2.67 -7.62
CA LEU A 88 -0.58 3.00 -7.41
C LEU A 88 -0.24 4.23 -8.25
N LEU A 89 0.41 5.20 -7.63
CA LEU A 89 0.95 6.39 -8.29
C LEU A 89 2.47 6.28 -8.30
N ILE A 90 3.08 6.43 -9.46
CA ILE A 90 4.53 6.38 -9.67
C ILE A 90 4.96 7.73 -10.22
N SER A 91 5.87 8.40 -9.54
CA SER A 91 6.45 9.66 -10.04
C SER A 91 7.02 9.45 -11.45
N LYS A 92 6.76 10.40 -12.36
CA LYS A 92 7.33 10.39 -13.70
C LYS A 92 8.82 10.73 -13.71
N GLU A 93 9.37 11.23 -12.61
CA GLU A 93 10.78 11.51 -12.48
C GLU A 93 11.62 10.23 -12.54
N GLY A 94 12.46 10.12 -13.54
CA GLY A 94 13.30 8.93 -13.79
C GLY A 94 12.53 7.67 -14.17
N TYR A 95 11.25 7.76 -14.48
CA TYR A 95 10.42 6.61 -14.84
C TYR A 95 10.56 6.25 -16.33
N HIS A 96 10.83 4.97 -16.63
CA HIS A 96 11.00 4.45 -17.98
C HIS A 96 9.88 3.50 -18.41
N GLY A 97 9.08 3.02 -17.48
CA GLY A 97 7.98 2.11 -17.76
C GLY A 97 7.71 1.12 -16.63
N HIS A 98 6.62 0.38 -16.77
CA HIS A 98 6.29 -0.70 -15.86
C HIS A 98 5.65 -1.89 -16.58
N ASP A 99 5.76 -3.08 -15.99
CA ASP A 99 5.04 -4.28 -16.38
C ASP A 99 4.06 -4.68 -15.27
N THR A 100 2.85 -5.09 -15.65
CA THR A 100 1.86 -5.59 -14.70
C THR A 100 2.02 -7.08 -14.49
N ARG A 101 1.98 -7.51 -13.23
CA ARG A 101 2.14 -8.89 -12.81
C ARG A 101 0.88 -9.44 -12.15
N VAL A 102 0.86 -10.73 -11.94
CA VAL A 102 -0.23 -11.45 -11.28
C VAL A 102 0.31 -12.08 -9.99
N LEU A 103 -0.43 -11.90 -8.90
CA LEU A 103 -0.10 -12.48 -7.61
C LEU A 103 -0.82 -13.84 -7.44
N GLY A 104 -0.15 -14.92 -7.81
CA GLY A 104 -0.65 -16.28 -7.67
C GLY A 104 -2.06 -16.47 -8.23
N SER A 105 -2.99 -16.98 -7.42
CA SER A 105 -4.39 -17.22 -7.80
C SER A 105 -5.30 -15.98 -7.71
N LEU A 106 -4.76 -14.79 -7.48
CA LEU A 106 -5.52 -13.55 -7.27
C LEU A 106 -5.69 -12.72 -8.54
N ALA A 107 -5.58 -13.31 -9.74
CA ALA A 107 -5.59 -12.61 -11.03
C ALA A 107 -6.77 -11.63 -11.19
N ASP A 108 -7.95 -12.00 -10.69
CA ASP A 108 -9.18 -11.21 -10.85
C ASP A 108 -9.46 -10.28 -9.65
N SER A 109 -8.50 -10.12 -8.74
CA SER A 109 -8.70 -9.26 -7.58
C SER A 109 -8.43 -7.80 -7.90
N LEU A 110 -9.32 -6.93 -7.41
CA LEU A 110 -9.19 -5.46 -7.45
C LEU A 110 -8.43 -4.89 -6.24
N LEU A 111 -8.09 -5.73 -5.27
CA LEU A 111 -7.50 -5.34 -4.00
C LEU A 111 -5.97 -5.41 -4.00
N TYR A 112 -5.33 -5.45 -5.17
CA TYR A 112 -3.89 -5.32 -5.27
C TYR A 112 -3.44 -4.75 -6.63
N ASN A 113 -2.26 -4.13 -6.62
CA ASN A 113 -1.45 -3.86 -7.80
C ASN A 113 -0.10 -4.52 -7.60
N TYR A 114 0.34 -5.33 -8.56
CA TYR A 114 1.65 -5.92 -8.58
C TYR A 114 2.36 -5.59 -9.89
N ILE A 115 3.45 -4.86 -9.80
CA ILE A 115 4.16 -4.31 -10.96
C ILE A 115 5.68 -4.41 -10.80
N GLY A 116 6.37 -4.54 -11.91
CA GLY A 116 7.79 -4.24 -12.03
C GLY A 116 7.97 -2.85 -12.61
N VAL A 117 8.85 -2.05 -12.06
CA VAL A 117 9.07 -0.65 -12.47
C VAL A 117 10.52 -0.45 -12.90
N ASN A 118 10.73 0.13 -14.07
CA ASN A 118 12.04 0.56 -14.58
C ASN A 118 12.22 2.05 -14.34
N THR A 119 13.35 2.42 -13.75
CA THR A 119 13.70 3.82 -13.47
C THR A 119 15.19 4.07 -13.66
N ASP A 120 15.61 5.34 -13.64
CA ASP A 120 17.03 5.74 -13.58
C ASP A 120 17.80 5.12 -12.41
N TYR A 121 17.06 4.69 -11.37
CA TYR A 121 17.63 4.10 -10.14
C TYR A 121 17.68 2.57 -10.18
N GLY A 122 17.27 1.96 -11.31
CA GLY A 122 17.21 0.52 -11.51
C GLY A 122 15.79 -0.05 -11.57
N TYR A 123 15.73 -1.39 -11.62
CA TYR A 123 14.49 -2.14 -11.64
C TYR A 123 14.10 -2.54 -10.22
N PHE A 124 12.83 -2.34 -9.87
CA PHE A 124 12.27 -2.78 -8.60
C PHE A 124 10.85 -3.30 -8.78
N ARG A 125 10.32 -3.98 -7.80
CA ARG A 125 8.95 -4.51 -7.81
C ARG A 125 8.14 -3.97 -6.65
N VAL A 126 6.87 -3.69 -6.92
CA VAL A 126 5.93 -3.15 -5.96
C VAL A 126 4.67 -3.99 -5.92
N LEU A 127 4.31 -4.41 -4.73
CA LEU A 127 3.01 -4.99 -4.41
C LEU A 127 2.28 -4.03 -3.46
N ASN A 128 1.24 -3.36 -3.95
CA ASN A 128 0.30 -2.60 -3.14
C ASN A 128 -0.95 -3.45 -2.94
N VAL A 129 -1.27 -3.82 -1.71
CA VAL A 129 -2.32 -4.79 -1.42
C VAL A 129 -3.22 -4.37 -0.26
N HIS A 130 -4.51 -4.70 -0.38
CA HIS A 130 -5.48 -4.61 0.71
C HIS A 130 -6.03 -6.01 0.99
N ILE A 131 -5.63 -6.60 2.11
CA ILE A 131 -6.12 -7.92 2.50
C ILE A 131 -7.53 -7.81 3.08
N PRO A 132 -8.49 -8.65 2.66
CA PRO A 132 -9.84 -8.64 3.22
C PRO A 132 -9.86 -8.83 4.74
N GLN A 133 -10.65 -8.02 5.44
CA GLN A 133 -10.84 -8.15 6.90
C GLN A 133 -11.43 -9.51 7.28
N ASN A 134 -11.00 -10.04 8.44
CA ASN A 134 -11.62 -11.22 9.06
C ASN A 134 -12.86 -10.89 9.88
N TYR A 135 -13.09 -9.61 10.18
CA TYR A 135 -14.17 -9.21 11.05
C TYR A 135 -15.53 -9.36 10.37
N ASN A 136 -16.35 -10.25 10.91
CA ASN A 136 -17.66 -10.60 10.37
C ASN A 136 -18.68 -10.89 11.47
N GLU A 137 -18.57 -10.18 12.60
CA GLU A 137 -19.51 -10.31 13.70
C GLU A 137 -20.95 -10.09 13.22
N GLY A 138 -21.85 -11.01 13.57
CA GLY A 138 -23.24 -10.96 13.11
C GLY A 138 -23.50 -11.44 11.67
N LYS A 139 -22.47 -11.87 10.91
CA LYS A 139 -22.68 -12.45 9.58
C LYS A 139 -22.85 -13.97 9.64
N PRO A 140 -23.57 -14.60 8.68
CA PRO A 140 -23.74 -16.05 8.61
C PRO A 140 -22.39 -16.77 8.57
N GLU A 141 -22.33 -17.98 9.14
CA GLU A 141 -21.11 -18.80 9.24
C GLU A 141 -20.46 -19.08 7.87
N TRP A 142 -21.26 -19.37 6.84
CA TRP A 142 -20.75 -19.59 5.49
C TRP A 142 -20.01 -18.36 4.95
N TYR A 143 -20.49 -17.15 5.24
CA TYR A 143 -19.85 -15.90 4.83
C TYR A 143 -18.53 -15.68 5.57
N GLN A 144 -18.53 -15.92 6.89
CA GLN A 144 -17.32 -15.83 7.70
C GLN A 144 -16.24 -16.81 7.20
N LYS A 145 -16.64 -18.05 6.88
CA LYS A 145 -15.75 -19.06 6.30
C LYS A 145 -15.18 -18.60 4.96
N GLN A 146 -16.02 -18.12 4.06
CA GLN A 146 -15.58 -17.62 2.75
C GLN A 146 -14.55 -16.49 2.88
N ARG A 147 -14.77 -15.54 3.79
CA ARG A 147 -13.83 -14.43 4.04
C ARG A 147 -12.51 -14.92 4.62
N LYS A 148 -12.55 -15.86 5.54
CA LYS A 148 -11.35 -16.49 6.12
C LYS A 148 -10.55 -17.23 5.05
N ASP A 149 -11.22 -18.01 4.20
CA ASP A 149 -10.57 -18.75 3.13
C ASP A 149 -9.94 -17.81 2.11
N LEU A 150 -10.65 -16.75 1.71
CA LEU A 150 -10.12 -15.71 0.82
C LEU A 150 -8.88 -15.04 1.43
N ARG A 151 -8.94 -14.64 2.69
CA ARG A 151 -7.80 -14.04 3.39
C ARG A 151 -6.58 -14.97 3.39
N ALA A 152 -6.78 -16.25 3.68
CA ALA A 152 -5.70 -17.24 3.67
C ALA A 152 -5.04 -17.37 2.29
N VAL A 153 -5.81 -17.21 1.20
CA VAL A 153 -5.26 -17.15 -0.16
C VAL A 153 -4.37 -15.92 -0.34
N TYR A 154 -4.80 -14.72 0.12
CA TYR A 154 -3.98 -13.52 0.06
C TYR A 154 -2.68 -13.67 0.84
N GLU A 155 -2.77 -14.06 2.12
CA GLU A 155 -1.61 -14.23 3.00
C GLU A 155 -0.59 -15.22 2.41
N ARG A 156 -1.07 -16.35 1.87
CA ARG A 156 -0.21 -17.34 1.22
C ARG A 156 0.45 -16.79 -0.04
N SER A 157 -0.33 -16.16 -0.95
CA SER A 157 0.21 -15.64 -2.21
C SER A 157 1.24 -14.54 -1.98
N ILE A 158 1.02 -13.65 -1.01
CA ILE A 158 1.99 -12.62 -0.62
C ILE A 158 3.27 -13.27 -0.07
N TYR A 159 3.11 -14.24 0.83
CA TYR A 159 4.26 -14.91 1.43
C TYR A 159 5.11 -15.66 0.39
N GLU A 160 4.46 -16.41 -0.51
CA GLU A 160 5.14 -17.13 -1.60
C GLU A 160 5.92 -16.16 -2.50
N GLU A 161 5.34 -15.01 -2.84
CA GLU A 161 6.00 -13.98 -3.63
C GLU A 161 7.20 -13.37 -2.88
N CYS A 162 7.03 -13.04 -1.60
CA CYS A 162 8.12 -12.54 -0.76
C CYS A 162 9.30 -13.53 -0.69
N MET A 163 9.02 -14.84 -0.67
CA MET A 163 10.04 -15.89 -0.68
C MET A 163 10.83 -15.95 -1.98
N VAL A 164 10.24 -15.53 -3.12
CA VAL A 164 10.98 -15.39 -4.38
C VAL A 164 12.06 -14.32 -4.23
N TYR A 165 11.73 -13.16 -3.65
CA TYR A 165 12.69 -12.04 -3.48
C TYR A 165 13.75 -12.27 -2.44
N LYS A 166 13.50 -13.12 -1.45
CA LYS A 166 14.55 -13.62 -0.55
C LYS A 166 15.67 -14.33 -1.34
N ARG A 167 15.32 -14.93 -2.50
CA ARG A 167 16.25 -15.68 -3.35
C ARG A 167 16.82 -14.85 -4.51
N GLU A 168 16.19 -13.70 -4.80
CA GLU A 168 16.60 -12.76 -5.84
C GLU A 168 17.08 -11.43 -5.19
N PRO A 169 18.23 -11.43 -4.49
CA PRO A 169 18.66 -10.30 -3.67
C PRO A 169 18.96 -9.03 -4.48
N ASP A 170 19.12 -9.16 -5.81
CA ASP A 170 19.43 -8.02 -6.69
C ASP A 170 18.20 -7.19 -7.08
N ILE A 171 17.00 -7.63 -6.69
CA ILE A 171 15.76 -6.93 -6.96
C ILE A 171 15.20 -6.37 -5.64
N LEU A 172 15.07 -5.05 -5.57
CA LEU A 172 14.31 -4.42 -4.49
C LEU A 172 12.82 -4.77 -4.67
N PHE A 173 12.24 -5.39 -3.66
CA PHE A 173 10.81 -5.65 -3.58
C PHE A 173 10.19 -4.83 -2.46
N ILE A 174 9.10 -4.15 -2.75
CA ILE A 174 8.32 -3.36 -1.82
C ILE A 174 6.91 -3.96 -1.74
N CYS A 175 6.50 -4.37 -0.55
CA CYS A 175 5.13 -4.80 -0.25
C CYS A 175 4.51 -3.80 0.72
N MET A 176 3.41 -3.16 0.33
CA MET A 176 2.77 -2.13 1.14
C MET A 176 1.26 -2.20 1.06
N GLY A 177 0.58 -1.62 2.03
CA GLY A 177 -0.88 -1.48 2.06
C GLY A 177 -1.49 -1.82 3.40
N ASP A 178 -2.81 -1.91 3.40
CA ASP A 178 -3.61 -2.38 4.52
C ASP A 178 -3.65 -3.92 4.51
N LEU A 179 -2.88 -4.53 5.40
CA LEU A 179 -2.82 -5.98 5.52
C LEU A 179 -3.90 -6.54 6.44
N ASN A 180 -4.68 -5.67 7.11
CA ASN A 180 -5.70 -6.09 8.06
C ASN A 180 -5.20 -7.15 9.07
N SER A 181 -3.91 -7.09 9.41
CA SER A 181 -3.19 -8.03 10.26
C SER A 181 -2.46 -7.28 11.36
N PHE A 182 -2.67 -7.69 12.59
CA PHE A 182 -1.94 -7.14 13.74
C PHE A 182 -0.46 -7.55 13.70
N SER A 183 0.39 -6.77 14.35
CA SER A 183 1.83 -7.01 14.44
C SER A 183 2.18 -8.38 15.02
N GLU A 184 1.33 -8.91 15.92
CA GLU A 184 1.50 -10.21 16.57
C GLU A 184 0.89 -11.37 15.77
N SER A 185 0.29 -11.11 14.61
CA SER A 185 -0.28 -12.17 13.78
C SER A 185 0.82 -13.07 13.21
N SER A 186 0.52 -14.36 13.09
CA SER A 186 1.47 -15.32 12.51
C SER A 186 1.88 -14.97 11.08
N PHE A 187 1.06 -14.25 10.36
CA PHE A 187 1.37 -13.77 9.02
C PHE A 187 2.44 -12.66 9.04
N ILE A 188 2.25 -11.63 9.86
CA ILE A 188 3.23 -10.54 10.02
C ILE A 188 4.55 -11.07 10.61
N GLU A 189 4.47 -11.96 11.58
CA GLU A 189 5.64 -12.62 12.15
C GLU A 189 6.45 -13.38 11.08
N LYS A 190 5.80 -14.05 10.14
CA LYS A 190 6.47 -14.72 9.02
C LYS A 190 7.13 -13.74 8.05
N LEU A 191 6.54 -12.57 7.82
CA LEU A 191 7.10 -11.56 6.91
C LEU A 191 8.30 -10.84 7.54
N SER A 192 8.18 -10.43 8.79
CA SER A 192 9.15 -9.54 9.47
C SER A 192 9.68 -10.08 10.81
N GLY A 193 9.53 -11.38 11.07
CA GLY A 193 9.91 -12.01 12.33
C GLY A 193 11.40 -11.90 12.68
N ARG A 194 11.72 -12.03 13.98
CA ARG A 194 13.09 -11.79 14.52
C ARG A 194 14.12 -12.81 14.07
N VAL A 195 13.70 -14.00 13.68
CA VAL A 195 14.63 -15.14 13.51
C VAL A 195 15.11 -15.28 12.07
N GLU A 196 14.30 -15.07 11.09
CA GLU A 196 14.68 -15.05 9.66
C GLU A 196 13.62 -14.29 8.85
N PRO A 197 13.60 -12.95 8.88
CA PRO A 197 12.60 -12.21 8.15
C PRO A 197 12.70 -12.46 6.65
N VAL A 198 11.56 -12.60 6.00
CA VAL A 198 11.49 -12.66 4.54
C VAL A 198 11.62 -11.24 3.97
N LEU A 199 11.00 -10.28 4.66
CA LEU A 199 11.08 -8.86 4.37
C LEU A 199 11.41 -8.07 5.63
N PHE A 200 11.91 -6.86 5.44
CA PHE A 200 12.12 -5.91 6.52
C PHE A 200 10.92 -4.98 6.63
N ASN A 201 10.37 -4.84 7.82
CA ASN A 201 9.40 -3.81 8.10
C ASN A 201 10.15 -2.48 8.27
N ALA A 202 9.85 -1.52 7.41
CA ALA A 202 10.42 -0.18 7.53
C ALA A 202 9.80 0.63 8.69
N THR A 203 8.72 0.16 9.34
CA THR A 203 8.24 0.76 10.59
C THR A 203 9.32 0.65 11.68
N ARG A 204 9.55 1.75 12.38
CA ARG A 204 10.54 1.77 13.47
C ARG A 204 10.14 0.75 14.55
N PRO A 205 11.10 0.08 15.19
CA PRO A 205 10.80 -0.84 16.30
C PRO A 205 9.97 -0.19 17.42
N ASN A 206 10.11 1.12 17.63
CA ASN A 206 9.39 1.89 18.65
C ASN A 206 7.99 2.33 18.19
N ASP A 207 7.67 2.25 16.90
CA ASP A 207 6.39 2.68 16.34
C ASP A 207 5.43 1.49 16.15
N ARG A 208 5.83 0.27 16.53
CA ARG A 208 5.01 -0.95 16.39
C ARG A 208 3.67 -0.86 17.10
N ASP A 209 3.60 -0.07 18.16
CA ASP A 209 2.41 0.09 18.99
C ASP A 209 1.57 1.31 18.57
N LEU A 210 2.07 2.14 17.64
CA LEU A 210 1.30 3.26 17.15
C LEU A 210 0.21 2.76 16.19
N PRO A 211 -1.05 3.12 16.44
CA PRO A 211 -2.14 2.68 15.59
C PRO A 211 -2.09 3.36 14.23
N THR A 212 -2.28 2.57 13.18
CA THR A 212 -2.47 3.08 11.82
C THR A 212 -3.94 3.18 11.45
N TRP A 213 -4.83 2.59 12.27
CA TRP A 213 -6.27 2.61 12.11
C TRP A 213 -6.98 2.90 13.43
N LYS A 214 -8.04 3.72 13.38
CA LYS A 214 -8.94 4.01 14.51
C LYS A 214 -10.38 4.02 14.05
N ASN A 215 -11.24 3.35 14.79
CA ASN A 215 -12.67 3.46 14.57
C ASN A 215 -13.32 4.53 15.50
N PRO A 216 -14.59 4.95 15.23
CA PRO A 216 -15.32 5.89 16.09
C PRO A 216 -15.52 5.41 17.53
N GLU A 217 -15.43 4.11 17.79
CA GLU A 217 -15.56 3.49 19.12
C GLU A 217 -14.23 3.47 19.90
N CYS A 218 -13.23 4.22 19.44
CA CYS A 218 -11.89 4.32 20.04
C CYS A 218 -11.06 3.02 20.02
N LYS A 219 -11.46 2.01 19.27
CA LYS A 219 -10.58 0.87 18.98
C LYS A 219 -9.51 1.31 17.97
N SER A 220 -8.29 0.91 18.21
CA SER A 220 -7.16 1.27 17.36
C SER A 220 -6.24 0.07 17.15
N SER A 221 -5.62 -0.02 15.99
CA SER A 221 -4.75 -1.14 15.61
C SER A 221 -3.70 -0.72 14.60
N HIS A 222 -2.55 -1.37 14.62
CA HIS A 222 -1.53 -1.25 13.59
C HIS A 222 -1.78 -2.35 12.55
N ILE A 223 -2.27 -1.99 11.37
CA ILE A 223 -2.67 -2.92 10.30
C ILE A 223 -2.17 -2.50 8.91
N ASP A 224 -1.61 -1.31 8.77
CA ASP A 224 -1.01 -0.80 7.55
C ASP A 224 0.51 -0.88 7.63
N TYR A 225 1.16 -1.30 6.55
CA TYR A 225 2.59 -1.59 6.53
C TYR A 225 3.26 -1.15 5.23
N ILE A 226 4.58 -0.91 5.33
CA ILE A 226 5.51 -0.92 4.22
C ILE A 226 6.64 -1.88 4.56
N PHE A 227 6.73 -2.96 3.81
CA PHE A 227 7.82 -3.94 3.88
C PHE A 227 8.71 -3.84 2.65
N TYR A 228 9.96 -4.18 2.79
CA TYR A 228 10.90 -4.22 1.67
C TYR A 228 11.91 -5.37 1.82
N SER A 229 12.41 -5.87 0.69
CA SER A 229 13.55 -6.77 0.69
C SER A 229 14.83 -5.97 0.87
N MET A 230 15.76 -6.48 1.67
CA MET A 230 17.14 -5.98 1.62
C MET A 230 17.79 -6.61 0.38
N GLY A 231 17.97 -5.81 -0.65
CA GLY A 231 18.77 -6.20 -1.80
C GLY A 231 20.21 -6.53 -1.38
N SER A 232 20.94 -7.24 -2.23
CA SER A 232 22.39 -7.41 -2.04
C SER A 232 23.10 -6.05 -2.12
N MET A 233 24.35 -5.97 -1.67
CA MET A 233 25.15 -4.74 -1.73
C MET A 233 25.40 -4.23 -3.17
N SER A 234 25.07 -5.03 -4.19
CA SER A 234 25.05 -4.69 -5.62
C SER A 234 23.67 -4.27 -6.15
N ALA A 235 22.62 -4.36 -5.31
CA ALA A 235 21.28 -3.96 -5.69
C ALA A 235 21.13 -2.42 -5.78
N PRO A 236 20.07 -1.98 -6.44
CA PRO A 236 19.95 -0.60 -6.90
C PRO A 236 20.17 0.42 -5.79
N ALA A 237 20.62 1.55 -6.19
CA ALA A 237 20.85 2.75 -5.45
C ALA A 237 19.64 3.23 -4.60
N ILE A 238 18.77 2.35 -4.12
CA ILE A 238 17.59 2.66 -3.32
C ILE A 238 17.67 1.92 -1.98
N GLU A 239 17.64 2.68 -0.91
CA GLU A 239 17.59 2.17 0.46
C GLU A 239 16.35 2.72 1.16
N VAL A 240 15.47 1.84 1.64
CA VAL A 240 14.35 2.22 2.53
C VAL A 240 14.85 2.17 3.96
N TYR A 241 14.76 3.27 4.71
CA TYR A 241 15.42 3.34 6.01
C TYR A 241 14.55 3.85 7.17
N CYS A 242 13.38 4.38 6.92
CA CYS A 242 12.52 4.91 7.97
C CYS A 242 11.06 4.96 7.54
N ASN A 243 10.15 4.64 8.45
CA ASN A 243 8.73 4.93 8.29
C ASN A 243 8.26 5.88 9.38
N ASP A 244 7.44 6.84 8.97
CA ASP A 244 6.67 7.67 9.87
C ASP A 244 5.19 7.30 9.73
N ILE A 245 4.46 7.31 10.85
CA ILE A 245 3.01 7.18 10.91
C ILE A 245 2.43 8.58 11.09
N ILE A 246 1.59 9.00 10.15
CA ILE A 246 0.99 10.34 10.14
C ILE A 246 -0.50 10.19 10.35
N ASP A 247 -0.97 10.50 11.54
CA ASP A 247 -2.34 10.33 12.00
C ASP A 247 -3.28 11.51 11.64
N ARG A 248 -2.74 12.54 10.96
CA ARG A 248 -3.50 13.71 10.53
C ARG A 248 -4.81 13.37 9.80
N PRO A 249 -4.84 12.40 8.84
CA PRO A 249 -6.07 12.03 8.15
C PRO A 249 -7.17 11.56 9.11
N ILE A 250 -6.80 10.96 10.24
CA ILE A 250 -7.75 10.45 11.23
C ILE A 250 -8.45 11.60 11.93
N TRP A 251 -7.71 12.58 12.47
CA TRP A 251 -8.35 13.68 13.22
C TRP A 251 -8.98 14.74 12.29
N GLU A 252 -8.52 14.88 11.07
CA GLU A 252 -9.20 15.70 10.05
C GLU A 252 -10.40 15.00 9.41
N LYS A 253 -10.71 13.75 9.82
CA LYS A 253 -11.82 12.94 9.30
C LYS A 253 -11.76 12.69 7.79
N VAL A 254 -10.56 12.60 7.26
CA VAL A 254 -10.32 12.26 5.85
C VAL A 254 -10.39 10.75 5.65
N SER A 255 -9.77 9.99 6.57
CA SER A 255 -9.79 8.53 6.65
C SER A 255 -9.80 8.10 8.11
N ASP A 256 -10.19 6.85 8.40
CA ASP A 256 -9.95 6.18 9.68
C ASP A 256 -8.56 5.53 9.74
N HIS A 257 -7.76 5.67 8.68
CA HIS A 257 -6.38 5.24 8.61
C HIS A 257 -5.40 6.42 8.62
N ALA A 258 -4.23 6.18 9.19
CA ALA A 258 -3.06 7.05 9.09
C ALA A 258 -2.34 6.86 7.73
N ILE A 259 -1.56 7.85 7.32
CA ILE A 259 -0.59 7.67 6.24
C ILE A 259 0.65 6.99 6.80
N ILE A 260 1.10 5.92 6.16
CA ILE A 260 2.43 5.36 6.38
C ILE A 260 3.37 5.95 5.35
N ARG A 261 4.47 6.55 5.81
CA ARG A 261 5.47 7.19 4.97
C ARG A 261 6.86 6.57 5.22
N GLY A 262 7.38 5.88 4.23
CA GLY A 262 8.76 5.38 4.21
C GLY A 262 9.69 6.38 3.54
N LYS A 263 10.89 6.59 4.09
CA LYS A 263 11.96 7.37 3.45
C LYS A 263 12.86 6.45 2.64
N ILE A 264 13.18 6.90 1.43
CA ILE A 264 14.13 6.23 0.56
C ILE A 264 15.30 7.16 0.24
N LYS A 265 16.50 6.58 0.12
CA LYS A 265 17.67 7.23 -0.44
C LYS A 265 17.95 6.62 -1.80
N THR A 266 18.09 7.48 -2.79
CA THR A 266 18.57 7.08 -4.11
C THR A 266 20.07 7.43 -4.21
N LYS A 267 20.89 6.46 -4.61
CA LYS A 267 22.30 6.68 -4.95
C LYS A 267 22.38 6.75 -6.46
N ILE A 268 22.86 7.83 -7.02
CA ILE A 268 23.20 7.86 -8.45
C ILE A 268 24.40 6.92 -8.61
N ILE A 269 24.26 5.92 -9.44
CA ILE A 269 25.38 5.07 -9.86
C ILE A 269 26.07 5.86 -10.98
N ASP A 270 27.24 6.45 -10.66
CA ASP A 270 28.10 7.12 -11.65
C ASP A 270 28.70 6.11 -12.61
#